data_024d27f20d006f0cce10ee674d18e70f
#
_entry.id   024d27f20d006f0cce10ee674d18e70f
#
_cell.length_a   1.000
_cell.length_b   1.000
_cell.length_c   1.000
_cell.angle_alpha   90.00
_cell.angle_beta   90.00
_cell.angle_gamma   90.00
#
_symmetry.space_group_name_H-M   'P 1'
#
loop_
_entity.id
_entity.type
_entity.pdbx_description
1 polymer ?
#
loop_
_entity_poly.entity_id
_entity_poly.type
_entity_poly.pdbx_seq_one_letter_code
_entity_poly.pdbx_strand_id
1 'polypeptide(L)'
;MRLRRHAATPAPEGVPAPEPVAAPRRLPIVSAFLVGEDPWRTPLFAAIAVGLIVGAAFRFRDIPQTAVVAVYVGVLISCAATDLATFRVLNVITYPAILFAFLVGAFMPGSDFVETIAGGALGGGLMLLVLIISRGAMGLGDVKLALFSGLVLGWPLAETGLVLTALAGGAAAVLLLAFGIKGRKDPIPYAPFISAATLAVILWQGTVFARF
;
A
#
# COMPACT_ATOMS: atom_id res chain seq x y z
N MET A 1 0.96 58.12 -35.86
CA MET A 1 1.91 57.05 -35.46
C MET A 1 1.18 55.71 -35.65
N ARG A 2 1.43 54.98 -36.74
CA ARG A 2 0.72 53.74 -37.09
C ARG A 2 1.50 52.57 -36.53
N LEU A 3 0.95 51.83 -35.57
CA LEU A 3 1.51 50.60 -35.04
C LEU A 3 1.48 49.51 -36.15
N ARG A 4 2.63 49.03 -36.58
CA ARG A 4 2.80 47.89 -37.46
C ARG A 4 2.32 46.62 -36.73
N ARG A 5 1.26 45.99 -37.22
CA ARG A 5 0.88 44.64 -36.86
C ARG A 5 1.97 43.70 -37.39
N HIS A 6 2.70 43.04 -36.51
CA HIS A 6 3.54 41.92 -36.90
C HIS A 6 2.62 40.78 -37.40
N ALA A 7 2.74 40.51 -38.69
CA ALA A 7 2.15 39.34 -39.30
C ALA A 7 2.78 38.10 -38.68
N ALA A 8 1.96 37.20 -38.16
CA ALA A 8 2.40 35.89 -37.69
C ALA A 8 2.98 35.11 -38.86
N THR A 9 4.19 34.60 -38.70
CA THR A 9 4.85 33.72 -39.66
C THR A 9 4.00 32.47 -39.84
N PRO A 10 3.63 32.05 -41.07
CA PRO A 10 2.89 30.82 -41.27
C PRO A 10 3.74 29.64 -40.83
N ALA A 11 3.12 28.69 -40.10
CA ALA A 11 3.75 27.45 -39.68
C ALA A 11 4.22 26.64 -40.91
N PRO A 12 5.36 25.93 -40.85
CA PRO A 12 5.81 25.10 -41.93
C PRO A 12 4.78 23.99 -42.25
N GLU A 13 4.34 23.95 -43.50
CA GLU A 13 3.46 22.91 -44.03
C GLU A 13 4.15 21.55 -43.92
N GLY A 14 3.55 20.61 -43.20
CA GLY A 14 4.01 19.22 -43.13
C GLY A 14 4.36 18.66 -41.74
N VAL A 15 4.30 19.46 -40.65
CA VAL A 15 4.42 18.92 -39.33
C VAL A 15 3.02 18.58 -38.83
N PRO A 16 2.68 17.29 -38.63
CA PRO A 16 1.40 16.93 -38.02
C PRO A 16 1.33 17.61 -36.64
N ALA A 17 0.19 18.26 -36.36
CA ALA A 17 -0.04 18.85 -35.03
C ALA A 17 0.22 17.78 -33.95
N PRO A 18 0.95 18.12 -32.87
CA PRO A 18 1.14 17.16 -31.81
C PRO A 18 -0.25 16.71 -31.33
N GLU A 19 -0.49 15.40 -31.34
CA GLU A 19 -1.70 14.83 -30.76
C GLU A 19 -1.92 15.44 -29.38
N PRO A 20 -3.16 15.88 -29.06
CA PRO A 20 -3.44 16.41 -27.73
C PRO A 20 -3.09 15.33 -26.71
N VAL A 21 -2.07 15.59 -25.91
CA VAL A 21 -1.68 14.73 -24.78
C VAL A 21 -2.95 14.58 -23.96
N ALA A 22 -3.52 13.38 -23.98
CA ALA A 22 -4.74 13.06 -23.26
C ALA A 22 -4.53 13.51 -21.81
N ALA A 23 -5.33 14.47 -21.35
CA ALA A 23 -5.27 14.94 -19.97
C ALA A 23 -5.35 13.73 -19.04
N PRO A 24 -4.49 13.62 -18.02
CA PRO A 24 -4.53 12.48 -17.13
C PRO A 24 -5.96 12.40 -16.56
N ARG A 25 -6.67 11.32 -16.88
CA ARG A 25 -8.00 11.05 -16.35
C ARG A 25 -7.86 11.08 -14.83
N ARG A 26 -8.31 12.17 -14.22
CA ARG A 26 -8.50 12.25 -12.78
C ARG A 26 -9.67 11.33 -12.45
N LEU A 27 -9.36 10.03 -12.29
CA LEU A 27 -10.36 9.10 -11.78
C LEU A 27 -10.67 9.56 -10.35
N PRO A 28 -11.93 9.85 -10.01
CA PRO A 28 -12.29 10.08 -8.63
C PRO A 28 -11.90 8.83 -7.84
N ILE A 29 -11.31 9.02 -6.66
CA ILE A 29 -10.68 7.99 -5.82
C ILE A 29 -11.60 6.79 -5.61
N VAL A 30 -12.90 7.03 -5.48
CA VAL A 30 -13.94 6.00 -5.32
C VAL A 30 -14.13 5.17 -6.60
N SER A 31 -14.01 5.78 -7.79
CA SER A 31 -14.15 5.04 -9.04
C SER A 31 -12.90 4.23 -9.39
N ALA A 32 -11.72 4.64 -8.98
CA ALA A 32 -10.51 3.83 -9.12
C ALA A 32 -10.59 2.53 -8.27
N PHE A 33 -11.33 2.57 -7.17
CA PHE A 33 -11.58 1.41 -6.32
C PHE A 33 -12.71 0.50 -6.84
N LEU A 34 -13.72 1.10 -7.49
CA LEU A 34 -14.93 0.40 -7.96
C LEU A 34 -14.89 0.01 -9.44
N VAL A 35 -14.03 0.62 -10.26
CA VAL A 35 -13.93 0.41 -11.71
C VAL A 35 -12.56 -0.21 -12.05
N GLY A 36 -12.24 -1.35 -11.45
CA GLY A 36 -11.34 -2.31 -12.10
C GLY A 36 -12.08 -2.90 -13.30
N GLU A 37 -11.43 -2.99 -14.44
CA GLU A 37 -12.04 -3.56 -15.67
C GLU A 37 -12.53 -5.00 -15.50
N ASP A 38 -12.18 -5.66 -14.38
CA ASP A 38 -12.59 -7.02 -14.05
C ASP A 38 -13.68 -7.00 -12.97
N PRO A 39 -14.95 -7.31 -13.31
CA PRO A 39 -16.11 -7.22 -12.39
C PRO A 39 -16.02 -8.18 -11.19
N TRP A 40 -15.16 -9.20 -11.23
CA TRP A 40 -14.98 -10.18 -10.16
C TRP A 40 -13.93 -9.77 -9.10
N ARG A 41 -13.05 -8.82 -9.40
CA ARG A 41 -11.98 -8.39 -8.45
C ARG A 41 -12.56 -7.68 -7.23
N THR A 42 -13.45 -6.74 -7.43
CA THR A 42 -14.08 -6.00 -6.32
C THR A 42 -14.81 -6.90 -5.32
N PRO A 43 -15.71 -7.82 -5.74
CA PRO A 43 -16.38 -8.73 -4.81
C PRO A 43 -15.40 -9.71 -4.14
N LEU A 44 -14.34 -10.14 -4.82
CA LEU A 44 -13.32 -11.00 -4.22
C LEU A 44 -12.59 -10.30 -3.08
N PHE A 45 -12.08 -9.08 -3.29
CA PHE A 45 -11.42 -8.32 -2.25
C PHE A 45 -12.36 -7.99 -1.09
N ALA A 46 -13.62 -7.66 -1.38
CA ALA A 46 -14.65 -7.45 -0.36
C ALA A 46 -14.90 -8.72 0.46
N ALA A 47 -15.03 -9.88 -0.18
CA ALA A 47 -15.23 -11.17 0.50
C ALA A 47 -14.02 -11.52 1.40
N ILE A 48 -12.80 -11.31 0.91
CA ILE A 48 -11.57 -11.50 1.69
C ILE A 48 -11.57 -10.56 2.90
N ALA A 49 -11.89 -9.27 2.71
CA ALA A 49 -11.94 -8.30 3.79
C ALA A 49 -12.96 -8.68 4.86
N VAL A 50 -14.18 -9.07 4.45
CA VAL A 50 -15.23 -9.54 5.36
C VAL A 50 -14.78 -10.78 6.12
N GLY A 51 -14.20 -11.78 5.45
CA GLY A 51 -13.69 -12.98 6.09
C GLY A 51 -12.61 -12.69 7.14
N LEU A 52 -11.69 -11.77 6.84
CA LEU A 52 -10.64 -11.35 7.76
C LEU A 52 -11.20 -10.56 8.96
N ILE A 53 -12.19 -9.69 8.74
CA ILE A 53 -12.85 -8.94 9.82
C ILE A 53 -13.63 -9.90 10.74
N VAL A 54 -14.33 -10.88 10.16
CA VAL A 54 -15.02 -11.93 10.95
C VAL A 54 -13.99 -12.74 11.75
N GLY A 55 -12.90 -13.17 11.12
CA GLY A 55 -11.80 -13.86 11.81
C GLY A 55 -11.21 -13.02 12.94
N ALA A 56 -11.02 -11.72 12.72
CA ALA A 56 -10.55 -10.79 13.74
C ALA A 56 -11.57 -10.66 14.90
N ALA A 57 -12.88 -10.60 14.61
CA ALA A 57 -13.91 -10.54 15.65
C ALA A 57 -13.90 -11.76 16.59
N PHE A 58 -13.64 -12.95 16.04
CA PHE A 58 -13.47 -14.16 16.87
C PHE A 58 -12.18 -14.13 17.68
N ARG A 59 -11.15 -13.46 17.19
CA ARG A 59 -9.81 -13.46 17.78
C ARG A 59 -9.64 -12.41 18.87
N PHE A 60 -10.09 -11.18 18.61
CA PHE A 60 -9.88 -10.04 19.52
C PHE A 60 -10.94 -9.93 20.63
N ARG A 61 -12.13 -10.50 20.47
CA ARG A 61 -13.23 -10.56 21.44
C ARG A 61 -13.77 -9.23 21.99
N ASP A 62 -12.96 -8.16 21.99
CA ASP A 62 -13.34 -6.81 22.39
C ASP A 62 -13.79 -5.97 21.20
N ILE A 63 -14.93 -5.29 21.32
CA ILE A 63 -15.50 -4.47 20.25
C ILE A 63 -14.54 -3.35 19.79
N PRO A 64 -13.90 -2.56 20.70
CA PRO A 64 -12.98 -1.52 20.29
C PRO A 64 -11.77 -2.07 19.52
N GLN A 65 -11.17 -3.15 20.00
CA GLN A 65 -10.03 -3.80 19.35
C GLN A 65 -10.41 -4.33 17.96
N THR A 66 -11.54 -5.02 17.87
CA THR A 66 -12.07 -5.53 16.60
C THR A 66 -12.35 -4.41 15.61
N ALA A 67 -12.90 -3.28 16.04
CA ALA A 67 -13.17 -2.12 15.20
C ALA A 67 -11.87 -1.50 14.62
N VAL A 68 -10.84 -1.36 15.46
CA VAL A 68 -9.51 -0.88 15.02
C VAL A 68 -8.90 -1.85 14.01
N VAL A 69 -8.93 -3.16 14.30
CA VAL A 69 -8.39 -4.17 13.38
C VAL A 69 -9.18 -4.20 12.06
N ALA A 70 -10.50 -3.99 12.10
CA ALA A 70 -11.31 -3.89 10.87
C ALA A 70 -10.86 -2.71 9.98
N VAL A 71 -10.51 -1.56 10.57
CA VAL A 71 -9.93 -0.43 9.84
C VAL A 71 -8.57 -0.83 9.22
N TYR A 72 -7.70 -1.50 9.98
CA TYR A 72 -6.39 -1.96 9.50
C TYR A 72 -6.54 -2.94 8.33
N VAL A 73 -7.45 -3.92 8.44
CA VAL A 73 -7.79 -4.84 7.34
C VAL A 73 -8.24 -4.07 6.10
N GLY A 74 -9.16 -3.12 6.26
CA GLY A 74 -9.65 -2.28 5.17
C GLY A 74 -8.53 -1.52 4.45
N VAL A 75 -7.62 -0.90 5.20
CA VAL A 75 -6.46 -0.18 4.65
C VAL A 75 -5.53 -1.13 3.88
N LEU A 76 -5.15 -2.26 4.49
CA LEU A 76 -4.21 -3.22 3.90
C LEU A 76 -4.77 -3.84 2.62
N ILE A 77 -6.04 -4.26 2.62
CA ILE A 77 -6.72 -4.81 1.44
C ILE A 77 -6.82 -3.74 0.34
N SER A 78 -7.18 -2.50 0.70
CA SER A 78 -7.27 -1.40 -0.25
C SER A 78 -5.92 -1.09 -0.91
N CYS A 79 -4.84 -1.04 -0.12
CA CYS A 79 -3.49 -0.82 -0.65
C CYS A 79 -3.03 -1.98 -1.55
N ALA A 80 -3.29 -3.24 -1.15
CA ALA A 80 -2.98 -4.40 -1.97
C ALA A 80 -3.75 -4.40 -3.30
N ALA A 81 -5.06 -4.10 -3.26
CA ALA A 81 -5.91 -4.06 -4.44
C ALA A 81 -5.48 -2.96 -5.42
N THR A 82 -5.19 -1.75 -4.92
CA THR A 82 -4.75 -0.64 -5.77
C THR A 82 -3.37 -0.87 -6.36
N ASP A 83 -2.46 -1.48 -5.63
CA ASP A 83 -1.13 -1.81 -6.12
C ASP A 83 -1.17 -2.89 -7.21
N LEU A 84 -2.00 -3.92 -7.04
CA LEU A 84 -2.24 -4.94 -8.07
C LEU A 84 -2.88 -4.38 -9.35
N ALA A 85 -3.70 -3.31 -9.22
CA ALA A 85 -4.39 -2.71 -10.36
C ALA A 85 -3.54 -1.64 -11.07
N THR A 86 -2.78 -0.83 -10.32
CA THR A 86 -2.15 0.39 -10.83
C THR A 86 -0.66 0.51 -10.52
N PHE A 87 -0.07 -0.44 -9.81
CA PHE A 87 1.31 -0.37 -9.28
C PHE A 87 1.56 0.90 -8.45
N ARG A 88 0.52 1.36 -7.73
CA ARG A 88 0.59 2.57 -6.91
C ARG A 88 -0.17 2.40 -5.61
N VAL A 89 0.48 2.74 -4.53
CA VAL A 89 -0.15 2.88 -3.21
C VAL A 89 -0.65 4.33 -3.05
N LEU A 90 -1.94 4.48 -2.76
CA LEU A 90 -2.61 5.79 -2.72
C LEU A 90 -2.25 6.56 -1.45
N ASN A 91 -1.66 7.74 -1.60
CA ASN A 91 -1.31 8.63 -0.49
C ASN A 91 -2.52 9.04 0.37
N VAL A 92 -3.69 9.18 -0.27
CA VAL A 92 -4.95 9.55 0.42
C VAL A 92 -5.39 8.48 1.43
N ILE A 93 -5.00 7.22 1.22
CA ILE A 93 -5.29 6.13 2.15
C ILE A 93 -4.17 6.00 3.17
N THR A 94 -2.91 6.00 2.72
CA THR A 94 -1.76 5.70 3.60
C THR A 94 -1.47 6.77 4.63
N TYR A 95 -1.56 8.06 4.31
CA TYR A 95 -1.28 9.10 5.30
C TYR A 95 -2.30 9.13 6.47
N PRO A 96 -3.62 9.12 6.23
CA PRO A 96 -4.59 9.00 7.32
C PRO A 96 -4.44 7.70 8.10
N ALA A 97 -4.10 6.59 7.43
CA ALA A 97 -3.87 5.31 8.08
C ALA A 97 -2.65 5.32 9.02
N ILE A 98 -1.53 5.92 8.59
CA ILE A 98 -0.34 6.10 9.43
C ILE A 98 -0.68 6.94 10.67
N LEU A 99 -1.38 8.07 10.47
CA LEU A 99 -1.81 8.90 11.59
C LEU A 99 -2.74 8.14 12.54
N PHE A 100 -3.69 7.39 11.99
CA PHE A 100 -4.62 6.57 12.80
C PHE A 100 -3.87 5.50 13.59
N ALA A 101 -2.95 4.75 12.97
CA ALA A 101 -2.15 3.74 13.65
C ALA A 101 -1.26 4.34 14.75
N PHE A 102 -0.68 5.52 14.51
CA PHE A 102 0.08 6.27 15.49
C PHE A 102 -0.78 6.66 16.69
N LEU A 103 -1.99 7.20 16.47
CA LEU A 103 -2.93 7.58 17.53
C LEU A 103 -3.42 6.37 18.32
N VAL A 104 -3.68 5.25 17.66
CA VAL A 104 -4.03 3.99 18.33
C VAL A 104 -2.88 3.54 19.24
N GLY A 105 -1.65 3.53 18.74
CA GLY A 105 -0.49 3.17 19.54
C GLY A 105 -0.24 4.10 20.73
N ALA A 106 -0.64 5.38 20.62
CA ALA A 106 -0.48 6.35 21.70
C ALA A 106 -1.60 6.29 22.76
N PHE A 107 -2.83 5.97 22.36
CA PHE A 107 -4.00 6.17 23.23
C PHE A 107 -4.83 4.91 23.46
N MET A 108 -4.65 3.84 22.69
CA MET A 108 -5.41 2.60 22.87
C MET A 108 -4.97 1.87 24.13
N PRO A 109 -5.88 1.48 25.03
CA PRO A 109 -5.54 0.67 26.19
C PRO A 109 -4.85 -0.65 25.77
N GLY A 110 -3.75 -0.97 26.45
CA GLY A 110 -2.93 -2.16 26.13
C GLY A 110 -1.83 -1.92 25.09
N SER A 111 -1.79 -0.74 24.45
CA SER A 111 -0.68 -0.35 23.56
C SER A 111 0.52 0.13 24.36
N ASP A 112 1.72 -0.16 23.83
CA ASP A 112 2.96 0.49 24.22
C ASP A 112 3.41 1.45 23.10
N PHE A 113 3.49 2.74 23.47
CA PHE A 113 3.86 3.77 22.52
C PHE A 113 5.29 3.61 21.99
N VAL A 114 6.21 3.19 22.86
CA VAL A 114 7.62 2.98 22.46
C VAL A 114 7.71 1.82 21.47
N GLU A 115 7.00 0.73 21.73
CA GLU A 115 6.95 -0.41 20.80
C GLU A 115 6.28 -0.04 19.47
N THR A 116 5.23 0.79 19.51
CA THR A 116 4.57 1.31 18.29
C THR A 116 5.57 2.06 17.42
N ILE A 117 6.30 3.02 18.02
CA ILE A 117 7.29 3.82 17.29
C ILE A 117 8.47 2.96 16.80
N ALA A 118 8.95 2.05 17.67
CA ALA A 118 10.05 1.14 17.29
C ALA A 118 9.66 0.24 16.10
N GLY A 119 8.43 -0.31 16.12
CA GLY A 119 7.91 -1.10 15.01
C GLY A 119 7.78 -0.29 13.72
N GLY A 120 7.22 0.92 13.81
CA GLY A 120 7.12 1.84 12.68
C GLY A 120 8.49 2.23 12.12
N ALA A 121 9.43 2.60 12.99
CA ALA A 121 10.80 2.95 12.60
C ALA A 121 11.51 1.76 11.93
N LEU A 122 11.33 0.55 12.46
CA LEU A 122 11.86 -0.68 11.85
C LEU A 122 11.26 -0.92 10.46
N GLY A 123 9.93 -0.91 10.34
CA GLY A 123 9.24 -1.17 9.08
C GLY A 123 9.54 -0.13 8.01
N GLY A 124 9.32 1.15 8.34
CA GLY A 124 9.59 2.26 7.44
C GLY A 124 11.07 2.45 7.15
N GLY A 125 11.92 2.35 8.16
CA GLY A 125 13.38 2.52 8.05
C GLY A 125 14.04 1.44 7.20
N LEU A 126 13.70 0.17 7.45
CA LEU A 126 14.24 -0.94 6.66
C LEU A 126 13.81 -0.84 5.19
N MET A 127 12.53 -0.56 4.92
CA MET A 127 12.04 -0.40 3.54
C MET A 127 12.59 0.86 2.87
N LEU A 128 12.84 1.93 3.62
CA LEU A 128 13.55 3.10 3.10
C LEU A 128 14.99 2.76 2.71
N LEU A 129 15.69 1.96 3.53
CA LEU A 129 17.02 1.47 3.22
C LEU A 129 17.02 0.62 1.94
N VAL A 130 16.05 -0.29 1.80
CA VAL A 130 15.86 -1.09 0.57
C VAL A 130 15.61 -0.18 -0.64
N LEU A 131 14.77 0.84 -0.51
CA LEU A 131 14.53 1.82 -1.57
C LEU A 131 15.81 2.52 -2.03
N ILE A 132 16.65 2.97 -1.09
CA ILE A 132 17.92 3.65 -1.38
C ILE A 132 18.88 2.69 -2.09
N ILE A 133 19.03 1.45 -1.58
CA ILE A 133 19.93 0.44 -2.16
C ILE A 133 19.46 -0.01 -3.54
N SER A 134 18.15 -0.15 -3.74
CA SER A 134 17.56 -0.60 -5.01
C SER A 134 17.56 0.47 -6.10
N ARG A 135 18.05 1.68 -5.78
CA ARG A 135 18.16 2.82 -6.72
C ARG A 135 16.85 3.14 -7.45
N GLY A 136 15.73 3.07 -6.73
CA GLY A 136 14.41 3.42 -7.26
C GLY A 136 13.65 2.27 -7.93
N ALA A 137 14.10 1.03 -7.80
CA ALA A 137 13.33 -0.14 -8.25
C ALA A 137 12.07 -0.39 -7.39
N MET A 138 12.00 0.20 -6.20
CA MET A 138 10.86 0.13 -5.27
C MET A 138 10.15 1.47 -5.16
N GLY A 139 8.84 1.48 -4.93
CA GLY A 139 8.06 2.70 -4.77
C GLY A 139 8.12 3.28 -3.34
N LEU A 140 8.07 4.61 -3.21
CA LEU A 140 7.87 5.27 -1.90
C LEU A 140 6.56 4.85 -1.22
N GLY A 141 5.59 4.34 -1.99
CA GLY A 141 4.34 3.81 -1.47
C GLY A 141 4.53 2.62 -0.55
N ASP A 142 5.42 1.69 -0.93
CA ASP A 142 5.74 0.49 -0.15
C ASP A 142 6.42 0.84 1.17
N VAL A 143 7.28 1.87 1.17
CA VAL A 143 7.91 2.39 2.40
C VAL A 143 6.86 2.92 3.39
N LYS A 144 5.87 3.67 2.90
CA LYS A 144 4.77 4.18 3.74
C LYS A 144 3.88 3.06 4.26
N LEU A 145 3.60 2.07 3.42
CA LEU A 145 2.80 0.91 3.83
C LEU A 145 3.55 0.07 4.86
N ALA A 146 4.86 -0.10 4.72
CA ALA A 146 5.69 -0.79 5.71
C ALA A 146 5.80 -0.01 7.03
N LEU A 147 5.89 1.34 6.98
CA LEU A 147 5.79 2.20 8.15
C LEU A 147 4.44 1.98 8.87
N PHE A 148 3.33 2.03 8.13
CA PHE A 148 2.00 1.75 8.67
C PHE A 148 1.93 0.36 9.31
N SER A 149 2.38 -0.68 8.61
CA SER A 149 2.40 -2.06 9.10
C SER A 149 3.23 -2.19 10.38
N GLY A 150 4.38 -1.52 10.44
CA GLY A 150 5.24 -1.50 11.62
C GLY A 150 4.58 -0.83 12.82
N LEU A 151 3.86 0.29 12.62
CA LEU A 151 3.09 0.97 13.67
C LEU A 151 1.95 0.08 14.21
N VAL A 152 1.25 -0.63 13.31
CA VAL A 152 0.15 -1.55 13.65
C VAL A 152 0.62 -2.73 14.49
N LEU A 153 1.73 -3.32 14.10
CA LEU A 153 2.28 -4.51 14.76
C LEU A 153 3.04 -4.15 16.03
N GLY A 154 3.77 -3.03 16.02
CA GLY A 154 4.69 -2.68 17.08
C GLY A 154 5.88 -3.65 17.19
N TRP A 155 6.87 -3.29 18.01
CA TRP A 155 7.98 -4.20 18.35
C TRP A 155 7.52 -5.27 19.36
N PRO A 156 7.91 -6.55 19.25
CA PRO A 156 8.74 -7.16 18.20
C PRO A 156 7.96 -7.72 17.00
N LEU A 157 6.62 -7.62 16.96
CA LEU A 157 5.81 -8.24 15.91
C LEU A 157 6.13 -7.69 14.50
N ALA A 158 6.56 -6.42 14.42
CA ALA A 158 6.98 -5.80 13.17
C ALA A 158 8.14 -6.56 12.49
N GLU A 159 9.06 -7.13 13.28
CA GLU A 159 10.14 -7.97 12.77
C GLU A 159 9.59 -9.20 12.07
N THR A 160 8.66 -9.91 12.70
CA THR A 160 7.99 -11.08 12.10
C THR A 160 7.28 -10.70 10.79
N GLY A 161 6.56 -9.58 10.77
CA GLY A 161 5.88 -9.06 9.58
C GLY A 161 6.85 -8.77 8.44
N LEU A 162 7.99 -8.15 8.72
CA LEU A 162 9.03 -7.87 7.73
C LEU A 162 9.69 -9.13 7.17
N VAL A 163 10.00 -10.10 8.04
CA VAL A 163 10.55 -11.39 7.62
C VAL A 163 9.57 -12.11 6.70
N LEU A 164 8.29 -12.20 7.08
CA LEU A 164 7.27 -12.81 6.24
C LEU A 164 7.09 -12.06 4.91
N THR A 165 7.12 -10.73 4.93
CA THR A 165 7.07 -9.92 3.71
C THR A 165 8.25 -10.24 2.78
N ALA A 166 9.47 -10.28 3.32
CA ALA A 166 10.67 -10.59 2.55
C ALA A 166 10.64 -12.01 1.96
N LEU A 167 10.20 -12.99 2.75
CA LEU A 167 10.07 -14.38 2.30
C LEU A 167 9.01 -14.52 1.23
N ALA A 168 7.82 -13.95 1.43
CA ALA A 168 6.72 -14.04 0.47
C ALA A 168 7.04 -13.30 -0.83
N GLY A 169 7.52 -12.07 -0.74
CA GLY A 169 7.90 -11.27 -1.91
C GLY A 169 9.10 -11.85 -2.65
N GLY A 170 10.11 -12.33 -1.91
CA GLY A 170 11.28 -13.00 -2.49
C GLY A 170 10.91 -14.31 -3.19
N ALA A 171 10.11 -15.16 -2.53
CA ALA A 171 9.64 -16.41 -3.14
C ALA A 171 8.81 -16.14 -4.40
N ALA A 172 7.89 -15.16 -4.37
CA ALA A 172 7.11 -14.78 -5.53
C ALA A 172 8.00 -14.28 -6.68
N ALA A 173 9.00 -13.44 -6.39
CA ALA A 173 9.93 -12.95 -7.40
C ALA A 173 10.73 -14.08 -8.06
N VAL A 174 11.23 -15.02 -7.26
CA VAL A 174 11.95 -16.20 -7.76
C VAL A 174 11.04 -17.07 -8.62
N LEU A 175 9.82 -17.35 -8.19
CA LEU A 175 8.87 -18.16 -8.96
C LEU A 175 8.49 -17.48 -10.28
N LEU A 176 8.16 -16.19 -10.27
CA LEU A 176 7.82 -15.44 -11.49
C LEU A 176 8.97 -15.43 -12.49
N LEU A 177 10.20 -15.34 -12.01
CA LEU A 177 11.40 -15.39 -12.85
C LEU A 177 11.66 -16.81 -13.36
N ALA A 178 11.54 -17.84 -12.52
CA ALA A 178 11.79 -19.23 -12.87
C ALA A 178 10.78 -19.74 -13.93
N PHE A 179 9.50 -19.34 -13.84
CA PHE A 179 8.48 -19.68 -14.83
C PHE A 179 8.49 -18.76 -16.07
N GLY A 180 9.39 -17.78 -16.14
CA GLY A 180 9.48 -16.87 -17.27
C GLY A 180 8.28 -15.92 -17.43
N ILE A 181 7.45 -15.78 -16.40
CA ILE A 181 6.24 -14.94 -16.42
C ILE A 181 6.65 -13.45 -16.37
N LYS A 182 7.73 -13.13 -15.65
CA LYS A 182 8.30 -11.79 -15.50
C LYS A 182 9.79 -11.81 -15.76
N GLY A 183 10.30 -10.76 -16.41
CA GLY A 183 11.71 -10.54 -16.59
C GLY A 183 12.35 -9.87 -15.36
N ARG A 184 13.70 -9.85 -15.31
CA ARG A 184 14.46 -9.22 -14.19
C ARG A 184 14.21 -7.73 -14.01
N LYS A 185 13.65 -7.06 -15.02
CA LYS A 185 13.38 -5.60 -15.00
C LYS A 185 11.90 -5.28 -14.90
N ASP A 186 11.03 -6.29 -14.88
CA ASP A 186 9.59 -6.06 -14.82
C ASP A 186 9.17 -5.70 -13.39
N PRO A 187 8.33 -4.69 -13.20
CA PRO A 187 7.86 -4.30 -11.89
C PRO A 187 6.98 -5.40 -11.29
N ILE A 188 7.18 -5.69 -10.00
CA ILE A 188 6.37 -6.59 -9.20
C ILE A 188 5.63 -5.76 -8.15
N PRO A 189 4.28 -5.85 -8.04
CA PRO A 189 3.55 -5.16 -6.98
C PRO A 189 3.97 -5.73 -5.62
N TYR A 190 4.50 -4.88 -4.73
CA TYR A 190 5.06 -5.32 -3.45
C TYR A 190 4.08 -5.15 -2.28
N ALA A 191 3.14 -4.18 -2.36
CA ALA A 191 2.14 -3.94 -1.33
C ALA A 191 1.27 -5.16 -0.98
N PRO A 192 0.90 -6.08 -1.90
CA PRO A 192 0.18 -7.30 -1.54
C PRO A 192 0.94 -8.18 -0.54
N PHE A 193 2.27 -8.29 -0.68
CA PHE A 193 3.10 -9.11 0.22
C PHE A 193 3.21 -8.48 1.60
N ILE A 194 3.41 -7.14 1.67
CA ILE A 194 3.39 -6.40 2.94
C ILE A 194 2.04 -6.58 3.64
N SER A 195 0.95 -6.39 2.89
CA SER A 195 -0.40 -6.50 3.44
C SER A 195 -0.71 -7.92 3.93
N ALA A 196 -0.42 -8.94 3.13
CA ALA A 196 -0.66 -10.34 3.50
C ALA A 196 0.16 -10.76 4.72
N ALA A 197 1.44 -10.39 4.78
CA ALA A 197 2.30 -10.67 5.93
C ALA A 197 1.78 -9.98 7.20
N THR A 198 1.42 -8.69 7.11
CA THR A 198 0.87 -7.94 8.24
C THR A 198 -0.43 -8.56 8.74
N LEU A 199 -1.36 -8.91 7.83
CA LEU A 199 -2.62 -9.57 8.17
C LEU A 199 -2.40 -10.94 8.82
N ALA A 200 -1.45 -11.71 8.33
CA ALA A 200 -1.09 -13.00 8.93
C ALA A 200 -0.59 -12.83 10.38
N VAL A 201 0.27 -11.85 10.63
CA VAL A 201 0.77 -11.55 11.98
C VAL A 201 -0.36 -11.06 12.88
N ILE A 202 -1.22 -10.14 12.41
CA ILE A 202 -2.39 -9.66 13.18
C ILE A 202 -3.27 -10.82 13.65
N LEU A 203 -3.57 -11.76 12.76
CA LEU A 203 -4.46 -12.88 13.08
C LEU A 203 -3.79 -13.94 13.94
N TRP A 204 -2.49 -14.13 13.81
CA TRP A 204 -1.76 -15.17 14.53
C TRP A 204 -1.18 -14.69 15.85
N GLN A 205 -0.50 -13.56 15.86
CA GLN A 205 0.24 -13.06 17.02
C GLN A 205 -0.42 -11.83 17.66
N GLY A 206 -1.29 -11.13 16.94
CA GLY A 206 -1.99 -9.93 17.39
C GLY A 206 -1.43 -8.64 16.85
N THR A 207 -1.63 -7.57 17.63
CA THR A 207 -1.21 -6.20 17.33
C THR A 207 -0.46 -5.62 18.52
N VAL A 208 0.00 -4.36 18.41
CA VAL A 208 0.67 -3.65 19.51
C VAL A 208 -0.17 -3.55 20.78
N PHE A 209 -1.51 -3.52 20.67
CA PHE A 209 -2.44 -3.42 21.82
C PHE A 209 -3.04 -4.75 22.29
N ALA A 210 -2.87 -5.83 21.55
CA ALA A 210 -3.39 -7.16 21.89
C ALA A 210 -2.50 -8.24 21.28
N ARG A 211 -1.65 -8.84 22.10
CA ARG A 211 -0.78 -9.97 21.75
C ARG A 211 -1.36 -11.28 22.29
N PHE A 212 -1.12 -12.37 21.56
CA PHE A 212 -1.64 -13.69 21.88
C PHE A 212 -0.52 -14.68 22.10
#